data_5619c932947f21817454135d740d2786
#
_entry.id   5619c932947f21817454135d740d2786
#
_cell.length_a   1.000
_cell.length_b   1.000
_cell.length_c   1.000
_cell.angle_alpha   90.00
_cell.angle_beta   90.00
_cell.angle_gamma   90.00
#
_symmetry.space_group_name_H-M   'P 1'
#
loop_
_entity.id
_entity.type
_entity.pdbx_description
1 polymer ?
#
loop_
_entity_poly.entity_id
_entity_poly.type
_entity_poly.pdbx_seq_one_letter_code
_entity_poly.pdbx_strand_id
1 'polypeptide(L)'
;MHAAVIGGGPAGLMAAEVLARAGVAVTVYDQMPSLGRKFLLAGRGGLNLTHSEDLERLLGRYGDAPPLLRKVIEAFPPDALRTWSEALGQPTFVGSSGRVFPKDFKTSPLLRAWLRRLSEMGVQVRLRH
;
A
#
# COMPACT_ATOMS: atom_id res chain seq x y z
N MET A 1 12.22 20.86 3.63
CA MET A 1 11.56 20.00 4.64
C MET A 1 12.00 18.56 4.41
N HIS A 2 12.31 17.85 5.46
CA HIS A 2 12.71 16.44 5.42
C HIS A 2 11.86 15.63 6.40
N ALA A 3 11.36 14.48 5.98
CA ALA A 3 10.58 13.58 6.80
C ALA A 3 11.29 12.25 7.00
N ALA A 4 11.26 11.74 8.23
CA ALA A 4 11.67 10.38 8.57
C ALA A 4 10.42 9.50 8.73
N VAL A 5 10.36 8.41 7.98
CA VAL A 5 9.31 7.40 8.12
C VAL A 5 9.91 6.18 8.81
N ILE A 6 9.33 5.81 9.95
CA ILE A 6 9.80 4.69 10.75
C ILE A 6 8.96 3.45 10.45
N GLY A 7 9.58 2.46 9.85
CA GLY A 7 8.95 1.23 9.41
C GLY A 7 8.64 1.20 7.91
N GLY A 8 9.25 0.27 7.21
CA GLY A 8 9.11 0.03 5.75
C GLY A 8 8.07 -1.02 5.40
N GLY A 9 6.98 -1.10 6.16
CA GLY A 9 5.80 -1.87 5.81
C GLY A 9 4.87 -1.07 4.87
N PRO A 10 3.70 -1.63 4.48
CA PRO A 10 2.82 -0.96 3.51
C PRO A 10 2.35 0.43 3.97
N ALA A 11 2.09 0.62 5.25
CA ALA A 11 1.69 1.93 5.78
C ALA A 11 2.82 2.97 5.65
N GLY A 12 4.05 2.60 6.04
CA GLY A 12 5.20 3.49 5.93
C GLY A 12 5.59 3.79 4.49
N LEU A 13 5.54 2.80 3.61
CA LEU A 13 5.82 2.99 2.19
C LEU A 13 4.78 3.91 1.52
N MET A 14 3.50 3.78 1.88
CA MET A 14 2.46 4.67 1.38
C MET A 14 2.64 6.10 1.91
N ALA A 15 2.96 6.26 3.19
CA ALA A 15 3.28 7.57 3.75
C ALA A 15 4.47 8.22 3.02
N ALA A 16 5.52 7.44 2.76
CA ALA A 16 6.68 7.91 2.01
C ALA A 16 6.31 8.36 0.58
N GLU A 17 5.47 7.60 -0.11
CA GLU A 17 4.99 7.96 -1.45
C GLU A 17 4.21 9.27 -1.44
N VAL A 18 3.25 9.43 -0.53
CA VAL A 18 2.42 10.63 -0.43
C VAL A 18 3.28 11.86 -0.12
N LEU A 19 4.19 11.75 0.83
CA LEU A 19 5.10 12.84 1.21
C LEU A 19 6.03 13.21 0.05
N ALA A 20 6.62 12.23 -0.62
CA ALA A 20 7.52 12.47 -1.75
C ALA A 20 6.78 13.12 -2.93
N ARG A 21 5.54 12.71 -3.22
CA ARG A 21 4.69 13.38 -4.22
C ARG A 21 4.41 14.84 -3.89
N ALA A 22 4.35 15.17 -2.61
CA ALA A 22 4.19 16.55 -2.14
C ALA A 22 5.50 17.36 -2.12
N GLY A 23 6.60 16.80 -2.64
CA GLY A 23 7.90 17.48 -2.71
C GLY A 23 8.70 17.44 -1.41
N VAL A 24 8.31 16.61 -0.43
CA VAL A 24 9.05 16.43 0.81
C VAL A 24 10.18 15.42 0.59
N ALA A 25 11.40 15.76 1.02
CA ALA A 25 12.51 14.80 1.06
C ALA A 25 12.21 13.72 2.13
N VAL A 26 12.26 12.46 1.76
CA VAL A 26 11.87 11.36 2.66
C VAL A 26 12.98 10.34 2.83
N THR A 27 13.20 9.90 4.08
CA THR A 27 14.01 8.72 4.39
C THR A 27 13.16 7.73 5.18
N VAL A 28 13.08 6.49 4.67
CA VAL A 28 12.44 5.36 5.35
C VAL A 28 13.50 4.60 6.14
N TYR A 29 13.26 4.42 7.43
CA TYR A 29 14.10 3.63 8.33
C TYR A 29 13.38 2.32 8.67
N ASP A 30 14.09 1.20 8.58
CA ASP A 30 13.57 -0.09 8.98
C ASP A 30 14.65 -0.89 9.74
N GLN A 31 14.26 -1.50 10.85
CA GLN A 31 15.15 -2.36 11.63
C GLN A 31 15.52 -3.66 10.90
N MET A 32 14.71 -4.06 9.93
CA MET A 32 14.91 -5.30 9.18
C MET A 32 15.87 -5.12 8.01
N PRO A 33 16.44 -6.22 7.47
CA PRO A 33 17.37 -6.15 6.33
C PRO A 33 16.69 -5.91 4.97
N SER A 34 15.35 -5.89 4.92
CA SER A 34 14.58 -5.61 3.70
C SER A 34 13.23 -5.02 4.05
N LEU A 35 12.67 -4.25 3.11
CA LEU A 35 11.35 -3.62 3.25
C LEU A 35 10.21 -4.58 2.90
N GLY A 36 9.01 -4.30 3.42
CA GLY A 36 7.78 -4.99 3.02
C GLY A 36 7.68 -6.45 3.43
N ARG A 37 8.39 -6.89 4.46
CA ARG A 37 8.44 -8.30 4.86
C ARG A 37 7.08 -8.86 5.27
N LYS A 38 6.33 -8.17 6.11
CA LYS A 38 4.97 -8.60 6.50
C LYS A 38 3.99 -8.51 5.32
N PHE A 39 4.19 -7.57 4.42
CA PHE A 39 3.41 -7.46 3.20
C PHE A 39 3.62 -8.70 2.30
N LEU A 40 4.85 -9.14 2.11
CA LEU A 40 5.16 -10.37 1.40
C LEU A 40 4.56 -11.61 2.08
N LEU A 41 4.61 -11.68 3.41
CA LEU A 41 4.00 -12.77 4.17
C LEU A 41 2.47 -12.82 4.02
N ALA A 42 1.81 -11.66 4.08
CA ALA A 42 0.38 -11.55 3.92
C ALA A 42 -0.11 -12.02 2.53
N GLY A 43 0.73 -11.88 1.52
CA GLY A 43 0.42 -12.30 0.15
C GLY A 43 0.74 -13.74 -0.22
N ARG A 44 1.14 -14.59 0.72
CA ARG A 44 1.58 -15.96 0.42
C ARG A 44 0.53 -16.83 -0.29
N GLY A 45 -0.73 -16.73 0.10
CA GLY A 45 -1.84 -17.46 -0.52
C GLY A 45 -2.57 -16.68 -1.59
N GLY A 46 -2.05 -15.50 -1.96
CA GLY A 46 -2.69 -14.54 -2.84
C GLY A 46 -2.89 -13.21 -2.13
N LEU A 47 -2.40 -12.13 -2.74
CA LEU A 47 -2.51 -10.80 -2.16
C LEU A 47 -3.91 -10.23 -2.35
N ASN A 48 -4.74 -10.31 -1.32
CA ASN A 48 -6.03 -9.61 -1.30
C ASN A 48 -5.80 -8.12 -1.01
N LEU A 49 -5.90 -7.28 -2.04
CA LEU A 49 -5.73 -5.84 -1.92
C LEU A 49 -6.94 -5.17 -1.27
N THR A 50 -8.14 -5.50 -1.73
CA THR A 50 -9.39 -4.90 -1.28
C THR A 50 -10.59 -5.77 -1.66
N HIS A 51 -11.79 -5.22 -1.56
CA HIS A 51 -13.03 -5.87 -1.94
C HIS A 51 -13.79 -5.00 -2.96
N SER A 52 -14.52 -5.65 -3.86
CA SER A 52 -15.29 -4.98 -4.93
C SER A 52 -16.70 -4.52 -4.51
N GLU A 53 -17.09 -4.78 -3.25
CA GLU A 53 -18.37 -4.28 -2.75
C GLU A 53 -18.42 -2.75 -2.74
N ASP A 54 -19.63 -2.19 -2.71
CA ASP A 54 -19.76 -0.73 -2.63
C ASP A 54 -19.13 -0.17 -1.34
N LEU A 55 -18.74 1.11 -1.40
CA LEU A 55 -18.00 1.77 -0.33
C LEU A 55 -18.77 1.76 0.99
N GLU A 56 -20.07 1.96 0.98
CA GLU A 56 -20.87 1.99 2.21
C GLU A 56 -20.91 0.62 2.89
N ARG A 57 -21.00 -0.46 2.13
CA ARG A 57 -20.91 -1.82 2.68
C ARG A 57 -19.52 -2.09 3.27
N LEU A 58 -18.49 -1.70 2.56
CA LEU A 58 -17.11 -1.84 3.06
C LEU A 58 -16.92 -1.10 4.38
N LEU A 59 -17.37 0.15 4.46
CA LEU A 59 -17.31 0.95 5.69
C LEU A 59 -18.08 0.33 6.83
N GLY A 60 -19.25 -0.26 6.54
CA GLY A 60 -20.06 -0.97 7.55
C GLY A 60 -19.36 -2.17 8.18
N ARG A 61 -18.39 -2.79 7.49
CA ARG A 61 -17.62 -3.92 8.04
C ARG A 61 -16.64 -3.54 9.14
N TYR A 62 -16.32 -2.25 9.28
CA TYR A 62 -15.48 -1.75 10.37
C TYR A 62 -16.25 -1.48 11.67
N GLY A 63 -17.59 -1.70 11.68
CA GLY A 63 -18.42 -1.58 12.89
C GLY A 63 -18.30 -0.21 13.57
N ASP A 64 -18.01 -0.23 14.87
CA ASP A 64 -17.88 0.97 15.70
C ASP A 64 -16.51 1.68 15.53
N ALA A 65 -15.87 1.56 14.37
CA ALA A 65 -14.59 2.22 14.11
C ALA A 65 -14.70 3.74 14.26
N PRO A 66 -13.62 4.41 14.71
CA PRO A 66 -13.62 5.87 14.85
C PRO A 66 -13.98 6.57 13.54
N PRO A 67 -14.68 7.72 13.59
CA PRO A 67 -15.07 8.49 12.41
C PRO A 67 -13.88 8.87 11.50
N LEU A 68 -12.68 8.98 12.07
CA LEU A 68 -11.46 9.22 11.34
C LEU A 68 -11.17 8.13 10.31
N LEU A 69 -11.42 6.85 10.65
CA LEU A 69 -11.18 5.73 9.73
C LEU A 69 -12.05 5.85 8.48
N ARG A 70 -13.33 6.25 8.64
CA ARG A 70 -14.21 6.53 7.50
C ARG A 70 -13.59 7.57 6.56
N LYS A 71 -13.13 8.69 7.10
CA LYS A 71 -12.50 9.77 6.32
C LYS A 71 -11.25 9.28 5.58
N VAL A 72 -10.42 8.47 6.23
CA VAL A 72 -9.20 7.90 5.64
C VAL A 72 -9.54 6.98 4.48
N ILE A 73 -10.52 6.09 4.63
CA ILE A 73 -10.95 5.17 3.57
C ILE A 73 -11.60 5.93 2.42
N GLU A 74 -12.41 6.95 2.69
CA GLU A 74 -13.01 7.80 1.66
C GLU A 74 -11.95 8.58 0.86
N ALA A 75 -10.85 8.99 1.50
CA ALA A 75 -9.74 9.67 0.84
C ALA A 75 -8.92 8.75 -0.07
N PHE A 76 -8.84 7.46 0.26
CA PHE A 76 -8.18 6.43 -0.55
C PHE A 76 -9.04 5.16 -0.62
N PRO A 77 -10.14 5.20 -1.40
CA PRO A 77 -11.12 4.11 -1.47
C PRO A 77 -10.60 2.92 -2.29
N PRO A 78 -11.30 1.77 -2.27
CA PRO A 78 -10.91 0.57 -3.01
C PRO A 78 -10.58 0.80 -4.48
N ASP A 79 -11.35 1.62 -5.20
CA ASP A 79 -11.07 1.91 -6.60
C ASP A 79 -9.77 2.70 -6.79
N ALA A 80 -9.43 3.61 -5.88
CA ALA A 80 -8.16 4.32 -5.90
C ALA A 80 -6.98 3.37 -5.64
N LEU A 81 -7.14 2.39 -4.77
CA LEU A 81 -6.14 1.35 -4.52
C LEU A 81 -5.92 0.48 -5.77
N ARG A 82 -6.98 0.10 -6.47
CA ARG A 82 -6.86 -0.63 -7.74
C ARG A 82 -6.13 0.18 -8.80
N THR A 83 -6.50 1.44 -8.98
CA THR A 83 -5.83 2.37 -9.91
C THR A 83 -4.35 2.53 -9.56
N TRP A 84 -4.02 2.63 -8.29
CA TRP A 84 -2.64 2.69 -7.81
C TRP A 84 -1.84 1.45 -8.19
N SER A 85 -2.39 0.25 -8.01
CA SER A 85 -1.77 -1.01 -8.41
C SER A 85 -1.56 -1.09 -9.93
N GLU A 86 -2.56 -0.72 -10.70
CA GLU A 86 -2.50 -0.69 -12.16
C GLU A 86 -1.44 0.29 -12.68
N ALA A 87 -1.32 1.46 -12.05
CA ALA A 87 -0.29 2.44 -12.37
C ALA A 87 1.13 1.93 -12.07
N LEU A 88 1.28 0.94 -11.18
CA LEU A 88 2.52 0.21 -10.94
C LEU A 88 2.77 -0.94 -11.94
N GLY A 89 1.93 -1.08 -12.95
CA GLY A 89 2.01 -2.17 -13.93
C GLY A 89 1.47 -3.50 -13.42
N GLN A 90 0.68 -3.47 -12.33
CA GLN A 90 0.08 -4.64 -11.71
C GLN A 90 -1.44 -4.56 -11.82
N PRO A 91 -2.03 -5.00 -12.96
CA PRO A 91 -3.48 -5.01 -13.13
C PRO A 91 -4.14 -5.91 -12.09
N THR A 92 -5.38 -5.57 -11.73
CA THR A 92 -6.15 -6.28 -10.73
C THR A 92 -7.36 -6.97 -11.34
N PHE A 93 -7.86 -8.00 -10.67
CA PHE A 93 -9.13 -8.64 -11.03
C PHE A 93 -9.96 -8.94 -9.79
N VAL A 94 -11.25 -9.13 -10.00
CA VAL A 94 -12.20 -9.49 -8.94
C VAL A 94 -12.39 -10.99 -8.94
N GLY A 95 -12.07 -11.64 -7.81
CA GLY A 95 -12.31 -13.07 -7.61
C GLY A 95 -13.79 -13.38 -7.36
N SER A 96 -14.14 -14.67 -7.33
CA SER A 96 -15.52 -15.14 -7.14
C SER A 96 -16.16 -14.69 -5.82
N SER A 97 -15.34 -14.43 -4.78
CA SER A 97 -15.80 -13.94 -3.49
C SER A 97 -15.98 -12.42 -3.42
N GLY A 98 -15.70 -11.68 -4.51
CA GLY A 98 -15.67 -10.24 -4.53
C GLY A 98 -14.34 -9.62 -4.07
N ARG A 99 -13.39 -10.42 -3.62
CA ARG A 99 -12.05 -9.96 -3.26
C ARG A 99 -11.28 -9.54 -4.51
N VAL A 100 -10.46 -8.52 -4.36
CA VAL A 100 -9.62 -7.99 -5.45
C VAL A 100 -8.18 -8.42 -5.25
N PHE A 101 -7.60 -8.99 -6.30
CA PHE A 101 -6.21 -9.49 -6.32
C PHE A 101 -5.42 -8.87 -7.46
N PRO A 102 -4.10 -8.72 -7.35
CA PRO A 102 -3.26 -8.55 -8.54
C PRO A 102 -3.43 -9.74 -9.48
N LYS A 103 -3.31 -9.51 -10.77
CA LYS A 103 -3.51 -10.54 -11.82
C LYS A 103 -2.71 -11.83 -11.55
N ASP A 104 -1.48 -11.69 -11.07
CA ASP A 104 -0.59 -12.83 -10.78
C ASP A 104 -0.71 -13.34 -9.34
N PHE A 105 -1.67 -12.87 -8.56
CA PHE A 105 -1.84 -13.18 -7.13
C PHE A 105 -0.67 -12.81 -6.21
N LYS A 106 0.51 -12.54 -6.75
CA LYS A 106 1.76 -12.39 -6.01
C LYS A 106 1.98 -10.98 -5.51
N THR A 107 2.54 -10.87 -4.31
CA THR A 107 2.94 -9.58 -3.73
C THR A 107 4.27 -9.08 -4.30
N SER A 108 5.22 -9.96 -4.59
CA SER A 108 6.59 -9.54 -4.91
C SER A 108 6.72 -8.66 -6.16
N PRO A 109 5.99 -8.88 -7.27
CA PRO A 109 6.04 -7.96 -8.40
C PRO A 109 5.52 -6.56 -8.06
N LEU A 110 4.43 -6.49 -7.29
CA LEU A 110 3.86 -5.22 -6.84
C LEU A 110 4.84 -4.46 -5.93
N LEU A 111 5.42 -5.15 -4.95
CA LEU A 111 6.38 -4.54 -4.03
C LEU A 111 7.63 -4.04 -4.77
N ARG A 112 8.19 -4.83 -5.69
CA ARG A 112 9.35 -4.41 -6.49
C ARG A 112 9.04 -3.16 -7.33
N ALA A 113 7.89 -3.12 -7.98
CA ALA A 113 7.47 -1.96 -8.76
C ALA A 113 7.28 -0.73 -7.87
N TRP A 114 6.72 -0.91 -6.70
CA TRP A 114 6.52 0.16 -5.72
C TRP A 114 7.84 0.72 -5.19
N LEU A 115 8.76 -0.16 -4.78
CA LEU A 115 10.09 0.26 -4.31
C LEU A 115 10.89 0.99 -5.40
N ARG A 116 10.78 0.57 -6.66
CA ARG A 116 11.37 1.27 -7.80
C ARG A 116 10.80 2.67 -7.94
N ARG A 117 9.47 2.81 -7.92
CA ARG A 117 8.80 4.12 -7.94
C ARG A 117 9.31 5.04 -6.83
N LEU A 118 9.36 4.55 -5.60
CA LEU A 118 9.85 5.32 -4.46
C LEU A 118 11.30 5.78 -4.66
N SER A 119 12.15 4.91 -5.17
CA SER A 119 13.54 5.25 -5.51
C SER A 119 13.62 6.34 -6.59
N GLU A 120 12.83 6.22 -7.65
CA GLU A 120 12.73 7.22 -8.73
C GLU A 120 12.22 8.57 -8.21
N MET A 121 11.39 8.58 -7.17
CA MET A 121 10.93 9.78 -6.48
C MET A 121 11.95 10.35 -5.48
N GLY A 122 13.12 9.75 -5.35
CA GLY A 122 14.18 10.21 -4.45
C GLY A 122 14.01 9.78 -2.99
N VAL A 123 13.11 8.85 -2.69
CA VAL A 123 12.97 8.30 -1.33
C VAL A 123 14.22 7.51 -0.98
N GLN A 124 14.84 7.87 0.13
CA GLN A 124 16.00 7.14 0.67
C GLN A 124 15.56 6.04 1.63
N VAL A 125 16.36 4.98 1.70
CA VAL A 125 16.10 3.83 2.58
C VAL A 125 17.32 3.56 3.46
N ARG A 126 17.07 3.37 4.74
CA ARG A 126 18.05 2.99 5.75
C ARG A 126 17.58 1.71 6.44
N LEU A 127 18.24 0.61 6.12
CA LEU A 127 17.94 -0.70 6.70
C LEU A 127 18.80 -0.97 7.92
N ARG A 128 18.34 -1.88 8.80
CA ARG A 128 19.03 -2.26 10.03
C ARG A 128 19.27 -1.08 10.98
N HIS A 129 18.30 -0.20 11.03
CA HIS A 129 18.26 0.97 11.90
C HIS A 129 17.12 0.95 12.90
#